data_9d4a9ef2c88013dc682fab0b0a2a71a3
#
_entry.id   9d4a9ef2c88013dc682fab0b0a2a71a3
#
_cell.length_a   1.000
_cell.length_b   1.000
_cell.length_c   1.000
_cell.angle_alpha   90.00
_cell.angle_beta   90.00
_cell.angle_gamma   90.00
#
_symmetry.space_group_name_H-M   'P 1'
#
loop_
_entity.id
_entity.type
_entity.pdbx_description
1 polymer ?
#
loop_
_entity_poly.entity_id
_entity_poly.type
_entity_poly.pdbx_seq_one_letter_code
_entity_poly.pdbx_strand_id
1 'polypeptide(L)'
;VTHEDVISRLQHLGMSGYEAKSYLALVGAGEPLNGYEVAKRSGVPRSTVYETLAKLVARGAAFEVRGVDDAVEYLPLPPKALLDRLGRDYSESLAALDVLLPAIAAAPTVHLIHNLTGSAALLERAADVVSGARRELFLSLWPEEMAVLGDEVARADGRGAAVTSVAFGDLGRTVGRTYQHTLSTPDVVLENLGCRMLTVVGDRTEAVVGGFTETGAWGVYTDNPAVVLLAVEYIRHDIAIQLMGDHFDADQIRTFWREDPDMNRLRADRGLPAAALQAAEPSGWPGLRARRARRGRSAG
;
A
#
# COMPACT_ATOMS: atom_id res chain seq x y z
N VAL A 1 -13.25 -15.68 21.40
CA VAL A 1 -12.32 -16.28 20.44
C VAL A 1 -12.84 -17.66 20.13
N THR A 2 -13.20 -17.93 18.89
CA THR A 2 -13.68 -19.25 18.48
C THR A 2 -12.50 -20.16 18.13
N HIS A 3 -12.69 -21.49 18.26
CA HIS A 3 -11.68 -22.46 17.81
C HIS A 3 -11.37 -22.30 16.30
N GLU A 4 -12.37 -21.92 15.51
CA GLU A 4 -12.21 -21.71 14.07
C GLU A 4 -11.29 -20.53 13.75
N ASP A 5 -11.37 -19.42 14.51
CA ASP A 5 -10.45 -18.29 14.34
C ASP A 5 -9.00 -18.69 14.61
N VAL A 6 -8.77 -19.50 15.64
CA VAL A 6 -7.41 -19.97 15.98
C VAL A 6 -6.88 -20.94 14.91
N ILE A 7 -7.72 -21.85 14.43
CA ILE A 7 -7.35 -22.78 13.34
C ILE A 7 -6.98 -22.00 12.08
N SER A 8 -7.79 -21.03 11.68
CA SER A 8 -7.52 -20.18 10.51
C SER A 8 -6.18 -19.47 10.63
N ARG A 9 -5.87 -18.88 11.79
CA ARG A 9 -4.56 -18.20 12.01
C ARG A 9 -3.39 -19.17 11.97
N LEU A 10 -3.50 -20.37 12.57
CA LEU A 10 -2.47 -21.39 12.50
C LEU A 10 -2.24 -21.90 11.06
N GLN A 11 -3.31 -21.96 10.25
CA GLN A 11 -3.18 -22.29 8.82
C GLN A 11 -2.44 -21.21 8.05
N HIS A 12 -2.67 -19.93 8.32
CA HIS A 12 -1.89 -18.81 7.73
C HIS A 12 -0.40 -18.88 8.11
N LEU A 13 -0.09 -19.49 9.25
CA LEU A 13 1.28 -19.78 9.67
C LEU A 13 1.79 -21.15 9.16
N GLY A 14 1.16 -21.71 8.14
CA GLY A 14 1.63 -22.89 7.41
C GLY A 14 1.28 -24.25 8.03
N MET A 15 0.40 -24.32 9.03
CA MET A 15 -0.17 -25.58 9.50
C MET A 15 -1.29 -26.03 8.59
N SER A 16 -1.42 -27.33 8.36
CA SER A 16 -2.65 -27.87 7.76
C SER A 16 -3.82 -27.80 8.76
N GLY A 17 -5.04 -27.86 8.25
CA GLY A 17 -6.22 -27.84 9.13
C GLY A 17 -6.25 -28.99 10.13
N TYR A 18 -5.71 -30.16 9.78
CA TYR A 18 -5.61 -31.31 10.69
C TYR A 18 -4.50 -31.13 11.73
N GLU A 19 -3.36 -30.54 11.36
CA GLU A 19 -2.30 -30.17 12.32
C GLU A 19 -2.81 -29.17 13.35
N ALA A 20 -3.48 -28.11 12.91
CA ALA A 20 -4.05 -27.10 13.79
C ALA A 20 -5.09 -27.68 14.76
N LYS A 21 -6.01 -28.52 14.26
CA LYS A 21 -7.01 -29.20 15.11
C LYS A 21 -6.37 -30.15 16.12
N SER A 22 -5.37 -30.95 15.71
CA SER A 22 -4.68 -31.88 16.60
C SER A 22 -3.86 -31.14 17.66
N TYR A 23 -3.18 -30.07 17.27
CA TYR A 23 -2.46 -29.22 18.23
C TYR A 23 -3.39 -28.60 19.27
N LEU A 24 -4.53 -28.07 18.88
CA LEU A 24 -5.52 -27.52 19.82
C LEU A 24 -6.10 -28.58 20.75
N ALA A 25 -6.32 -29.82 20.25
CA ALA A 25 -6.75 -30.92 21.10
C ALA A 25 -5.72 -31.28 22.17
N LEU A 26 -4.43 -31.27 21.81
CA LEU A 26 -3.33 -31.48 22.77
C LEU A 26 -3.25 -30.34 23.80
N VAL A 27 -3.29 -29.08 23.36
CA VAL A 27 -3.26 -27.90 24.24
C VAL A 27 -4.44 -27.90 25.20
N GLY A 28 -5.62 -28.24 24.72
CA GLY A 28 -6.84 -28.28 25.55
C GLY A 28 -6.92 -29.45 26.53
N ALA A 29 -6.06 -30.46 26.37
CA ALA A 29 -6.07 -31.63 27.24
C ALA A 29 -5.37 -31.38 28.59
N GLY A 30 -4.27 -30.65 28.59
CA GLY A 30 -3.45 -30.41 29.77
C GLY A 30 -2.65 -31.63 30.28
N GLU A 31 -2.70 -32.76 29.56
CA GLU A 31 -2.08 -34.04 29.84
C GLU A 31 -1.60 -34.70 28.54
N PRO A 32 -0.67 -35.65 28.59
CA PRO A 32 -0.29 -36.43 27.40
C PRO A 32 -1.49 -37.18 26.85
N LEU A 33 -1.65 -37.21 25.52
CA LEU A 33 -2.70 -37.93 24.83
C LEU A 33 -2.11 -38.95 23.85
N ASN A 34 -2.67 -40.15 23.79
CA ASN A 34 -2.38 -41.08 22.71
C ASN A 34 -3.09 -40.69 21.39
N GLY A 35 -2.67 -41.24 20.26
CA GLY A 35 -3.23 -40.90 18.96
C GLY A 35 -4.74 -41.10 18.82
N TYR A 36 -5.29 -42.10 19.54
CA TYR A 36 -6.74 -42.35 19.54
C TYR A 36 -7.52 -41.21 20.23
N GLU A 37 -7.02 -40.73 21.37
CA GLU A 37 -7.62 -39.63 22.12
C GLU A 37 -7.53 -38.32 21.35
N VAL A 38 -6.39 -38.07 20.69
CA VAL A 38 -6.23 -36.90 19.79
C VAL A 38 -7.25 -36.96 18.67
N ALA A 39 -7.42 -38.12 17.99
CA ALA A 39 -8.43 -38.27 16.94
C ALA A 39 -9.84 -37.98 17.44
N LYS A 40 -10.19 -38.50 18.62
CA LYS A 40 -11.50 -38.28 19.25
C LYS A 40 -11.77 -36.84 19.61
N ARG A 41 -10.76 -36.12 20.17
CA ARG A 41 -10.91 -34.72 20.63
C ARG A 41 -10.82 -33.72 19.46
N SER A 42 -9.97 -33.99 18.47
CA SER A 42 -9.74 -33.08 17.33
C SER A 42 -10.74 -33.26 16.19
N GLY A 43 -11.44 -34.40 16.12
CA GLY A 43 -12.26 -34.75 14.97
C GLY A 43 -11.46 -35.13 13.71
N VAL A 44 -10.15 -35.32 13.83
CA VAL A 44 -9.30 -35.81 12.73
C VAL A 44 -9.51 -37.34 12.58
N PRO A 45 -9.68 -37.83 11.33
CA PRO A 45 -9.86 -39.27 11.09
C PRO A 45 -8.69 -40.09 11.67
N ARG A 46 -9.01 -41.27 12.26
CA ARG A 46 -8.01 -42.17 12.85
C ARG A 46 -6.93 -42.61 11.84
N SER A 47 -7.30 -42.78 10.59
CA SER A 47 -6.36 -43.13 9.51
C SER A 47 -5.31 -42.04 9.23
N THR A 48 -5.59 -40.79 9.63
CA THR A 48 -4.77 -39.63 9.30
C THR A 48 -4.07 -39.02 10.52
N VAL A 49 -4.60 -39.29 11.75
CA VAL A 49 -4.11 -38.64 12.97
C VAL A 49 -2.65 -38.94 13.26
N TYR A 50 -2.18 -40.17 13.03
CA TYR A 50 -0.79 -40.55 13.31
C TYR A 50 0.20 -39.82 12.37
N GLU A 51 -0.15 -39.70 11.09
CA GLU A 51 0.63 -38.89 10.13
C GLU A 51 0.63 -37.42 10.54
N THR A 52 -0.52 -36.91 10.98
CA THR A 52 -0.64 -35.52 11.45
C THR A 52 0.21 -35.28 12.69
N LEU A 53 0.21 -36.20 13.65
CA LEU A 53 1.03 -36.12 14.87
C LEU A 53 2.52 -36.19 14.54
N ALA A 54 2.94 -37.09 13.63
CA ALA A 54 4.30 -37.15 13.14
C ALA A 54 4.76 -35.82 12.51
N LYS A 55 3.88 -35.17 11.73
CA LYS A 55 4.13 -33.82 11.18
C LYS A 55 4.27 -32.75 12.27
N LEU A 56 3.41 -32.78 13.30
CA LEU A 56 3.52 -31.86 14.44
C LEU A 56 4.84 -32.06 15.20
N VAL A 57 5.28 -33.31 15.39
CA VAL A 57 6.56 -33.63 16.03
C VAL A 57 7.72 -33.16 15.16
N ALA A 58 7.72 -33.47 13.86
CA ALA A 58 8.75 -33.03 12.91
C ALA A 58 8.87 -31.51 12.85
N ARG A 59 7.74 -30.80 12.93
CA ARG A 59 7.70 -29.33 13.01
C ARG A 59 8.10 -28.81 14.41
N GLY A 60 8.22 -29.69 15.43
CA GLY A 60 8.50 -29.35 16.81
C GLY A 60 7.35 -28.60 17.50
N ALA A 61 6.12 -28.77 17.01
CA ALA A 61 4.91 -28.27 17.65
C ALA A 61 4.34 -29.24 18.70
N ALA A 62 4.81 -30.48 18.71
CA ALA A 62 4.51 -31.50 19.73
C ALA A 62 5.74 -32.36 20.02
N PHE A 63 5.70 -33.04 21.15
CA PHE A 63 6.69 -34.03 21.58
C PHE A 63 6.03 -35.40 21.67
N GLU A 64 6.75 -36.43 21.24
CA GLU A 64 6.41 -37.80 21.50
C GLU A 64 7.02 -38.22 22.84
N VAL A 65 6.23 -38.79 23.73
CA VAL A 65 6.65 -39.25 25.04
C VAL A 65 6.19 -40.70 25.27
N ARG A 66 6.80 -41.40 26.20
CA ARG A 66 6.40 -42.72 26.60
C ARG A 66 5.53 -42.65 27.87
N GLY A 67 4.33 -43.18 27.77
CA GLY A 67 3.42 -43.34 28.91
C GLY A 67 3.81 -44.46 29.84
N VAL A 68 2.99 -44.71 30.87
CA VAL A 68 3.25 -45.69 31.94
C VAL A 68 3.37 -47.12 31.39
N ASP A 69 2.62 -47.45 30.34
CA ASP A 69 2.61 -48.80 29.72
C ASP A 69 3.46 -48.86 28.44
N ASP A 70 4.51 -48.02 28.33
CA ASP A 70 5.34 -47.86 27.12
C ASP A 70 4.53 -47.41 25.88
N ALA A 71 3.28 -46.99 26.08
CA ALA A 71 2.45 -46.45 25.01
C ALA A 71 2.97 -45.11 24.52
N VAL A 72 2.88 -44.90 23.19
CA VAL A 72 3.25 -43.61 22.59
C VAL A 72 2.17 -42.56 22.88
N GLU A 73 2.57 -41.48 23.52
CA GLU A 73 1.72 -40.35 23.84
C GLU A 73 2.34 -39.06 23.32
N TYR A 74 1.55 -38.00 23.20
CA TYR A 74 1.95 -36.73 22.62
C TYR A 74 1.64 -35.56 23.56
N LEU A 75 2.60 -34.66 23.72
CA LEU A 75 2.45 -33.41 24.44
C LEU A 75 2.62 -32.20 23.48
N PRO A 76 1.82 -31.16 23.59
CA PRO A 76 2.03 -29.97 22.76
C PRO A 76 3.24 -29.18 23.23
N LEU A 77 3.96 -28.57 22.31
CA LEU A 77 4.81 -27.42 22.66
C LEU A 77 3.89 -26.32 23.25
N PRO A 78 4.21 -25.71 24.41
CA PRO A 78 3.37 -24.66 24.98
C PRO A 78 3.08 -23.53 23.96
N PRO A 79 1.86 -22.98 23.93
CA PRO A 79 1.46 -22.01 22.89
C PRO A 79 2.40 -20.83 22.72
N LYS A 80 2.88 -20.26 23.83
CA LYS A 80 3.86 -19.17 23.76
C LYS A 80 5.16 -19.61 23.08
N ALA A 81 5.69 -20.76 23.44
CA ALA A 81 6.92 -21.30 22.86
C ALA A 81 6.76 -21.62 21.37
N LEU A 82 5.58 -22.11 20.94
CA LEU A 82 5.28 -22.32 19.54
C LEU A 82 5.27 -21.00 18.75
N LEU A 83 4.62 -19.97 19.28
CA LEU A 83 4.57 -18.66 18.61
C LEU A 83 5.96 -18.01 18.52
N ASP A 84 6.73 -18.07 19.60
CA ASP A 84 8.11 -17.55 19.62
C ASP A 84 9.00 -18.30 18.61
N ARG A 85 8.82 -19.61 18.45
CA ARG A 85 9.54 -20.42 17.47
C ARG A 85 9.15 -20.06 16.04
N LEU A 86 7.83 -20.06 15.73
CA LEU A 86 7.34 -19.67 14.42
C LEU A 86 7.80 -18.27 14.02
N GLY A 87 7.76 -17.32 14.96
CA GLY A 87 8.26 -15.95 14.73
C GLY A 87 9.73 -15.91 14.33
N ARG A 88 10.60 -16.69 15.00
CA ARG A 88 12.01 -16.81 14.61
C ARG A 88 12.18 -17.45 13.23
N ASP A 89 11.56 -18.60 13.01
CA ASP A 89 11.70 -19.38 11.76
C ASP A 89 11.27 -18.56 10.54
N TYR A 90 10.17 -17.79 10.67
CA TYR A 90 9.72 -16.87 9.62
C TYR A 90 10.65 -15.66 9.43
N SER A 91 11.12 -15.06 10.53
CA SER A 91 12.04 -13.92 10.45
C SER A 91 13.38 -14.31 9.79
N GLU A 92 13.92 -15.48 10.13
CA GLU A 92 15.13 -16.01 9.51
C GLU A 92 14.92 -16.32 8.02
N SER A 93 13.78 -16.93 7.67
CA SER A 93 13.45 -17.23 6.28
C SER A 93 13.27 -15.95 5.44
N LEU A 94 12.60 -14.94 5.98
CA LEU A 94 12.41 -13.65 5.31
C LEU A 94 13.75 -12.94 5.12
N ALA A 95 14.60 -12.92 6.15
CA ALA A 95 15.92 -12.32 6.05
C ALA A 95 16.81 -13.02 5.01
N ALA A 96 16.75 -14.35 4.93
CA ALA A 96 17.48 -15.12 3.91
C ALA A 96 16.95 -14.82 2.50
N LEU A 97 15.63 -14.76 2.32
CA LEU A 97 14.99 -14.46 1.03
C LEU A 97 15.25 -13.03 0.56
N ASP A 98 15.35 -12.07 1.48
CA ASP A 98 15.70 -10.67 1.17
C ASP A 98 17.09 -10.56 0.49
N VAL A 99 18.02 -11.46 0.83
CA VAL A 99 19.35 -11.54 0.22
C VAL A 99 19.35 -12.42 -1.05
N LEU A 100 18.65 -13.56 -1.01
CA LEU A 100 18.75 -14.56 -2.08
C LEU A 100 17.92 -14.20 -3.32
N LEU A 101 16.71 -13.64 -3.15
CA LEU A 101 15.83 -13.32 -4.27
C LEU A 101 16.43 -12.28 -5.23
N PRO A 102 17.03 -11.17 -4.75
CA PRO A 102 17.71 -10.23 -5.65
C PRO A 102 18.88 -10.85 -6.42
N ALA A 103 19.57 -11.85 -5.83
CA ALA A 103 20.71 -12.50 -6.48
C ALA A 103 20.32 -13.39 -7.67
N ILE A 104 19.09 -13.92 -7.68
CA ILE A 104 18.55 -14.74 -8.78
C ILE A 104 17.62 -13.94 -9.70
N ALA A 105 17.19 -12.74 -9.28
CA ALA A 105 16.38 -11.89 -10.11
C ALA A 105 17.18 -11.39 -11.31
N ALA A 106 16.77 -11.74 -12.52
CA ALA A 106 17.29 -11.10 -13.71
C ALA A 106 16.91 -9.61 -13.67
N ALA A 107 17.86 -8.71 -13.99
CA ALA A 107 17.54 -7.30 -14.11
C ALA A 107 16.39 -7.16 -15.11
N PRO A 108 15.29 -6.47 -14.76
CA PRO A 108 14.17 -6.33 -15.66
C PRO A 108 14.65 -5.59 -16.91
N THR A 109 14.52 -6.23 -18.07
CA THR A 109 14.80 -5.62 -19.36
C THR A 109 13.62 -4.80 -19.89
N VAL A 110 12.50 -4.84 -19.16
CA VAL A 110 11.25 -4.17 -19.53
C VAL A 110 10.78 -3.34 -18.33
N HIS A 111 10.71 -2.04 -18.55
CA HIS A 111 10.08 -1.14 -17.57
C HIS A 111 8.55 -1.26 -17.67
N LEU A 112 7.90 -1.59 -16.57
CA LEU A 112 6.47 -1.82 -16.54
C LEU A 112 5.73 -0.56 -16.02
N ILE A 113 4.55 -0.34 -16.58
CA ILE A 113 3.57 0.59 -16.03
C ILE A 113 2.47 -0.24 -15.40
N HIS A 114 2.38 -0.21 -14.08
CA HIS A 114 1.36 -0.92 -13.31
C HIS A 114 0.19 0.00 -13.03
N ASN A 115 -0.99 -0.35 -13.54
CA ASN A 115 -2.20 0.40 -13.23
C ASN A 115 -2.64 0.13 -11.78
N LEU A 116 -2.98 1.20 -11.08
CA LEU A 116 -3.50 1.18 -9.72
C LEU A 116 -4.96 1.63 -9.76
N THR A 117 -5.84 0.87 -9.13
CA THR A 117 -7.26 1.18 -9.07
C THR A 117 -7.74 1.21 -7.63
N GLY A 118 -8.37 2.32 -7.23
CA GLY A 118 -8.85 2.55 -5.87
C GLY A 118 -7.83 3.22 -4.95
N SER A 119 -8.35 3.94 -3.98
CA SER A 119 -7.55 4.77 -3.07
C SER A 119 -6.57 3.96 -2.22
N ALA A 120 -6.97 2.77 -1.78
CA ALA A 120 -6.12 1.91 -0.97
C ALA A 120 -4.86 1.47 -1.73
N ALA A 121 -5.01 0.95 -2.96
CA ALA A 121 -3.88 0.50 -3.77
C ALA A 121 -2.94 1.65 -4.15
N LEU A 122 -3.50 2.86 -4.42
CA LEU A 122 -2.71 4.03 -4.75
C LEU A 122 -1.88 4.51 -3.55
N LEU A 123 -2.48 4.60 -2.36
CA LEU A 123 -1.81 5.04 -1.14
C LEU A 123 -0.81 4.01 -0.62
N GLU A 124 -1.13 2.72 -0.68
CA GLU A 124 -0.22 1.64 -0.31
C GLU A 124 1.04 1.65 -1.16
N ARG A 125 0.89 1.75 -2.50
CA ARG A 125 2.04 1.83 -3.39
C ARG A 125 2.84 3.13 -3.20
N ALA A 126 2.19 4.26 -2.94
CA ALA A 126 2.86 5.51 -2.60
C ALA A 126 3.67 5.38 -1.30
N ALA A 127 3.12 4.73 -0.28
CA ALA A 127 3.82 4.45 0.98
C ALA A 127 5.05 3.54 0.77
N ASP A 128 4.95 2.52 -0.10
CA ASP A 128 6.08 1.66 -0.46
C ASP A 128 7.24 2.48 -1.06
N VAL A 129 6.95 3.35 -2.05
CA VAL A 129 7.96 4.22 -2.68
C VAL A 129 8.57 5.18 -1.65
N VAL A 130 7.77 5.78 -0.78
CA VAL A 130 8.28 6.65 0.31
C VAL A 130 9.18 5.86 1.25
N SER A 131 8.78 4.65 1.66
CA SER A 131 9.56 3.81 2.57
C SER A 131 10.85 3.29 1.95
N GLY A 132 10.85 3.08 0.63
CA GLY A 132 12.00 2.68 -0.17
C GLY A 132 13.05 3.76 -0.35
N ALA A 133 12.67 5.04 -0.36
CA ALA A 133 13.55 6.17 -0.65
C ALA A 133 14.71 6.29 0.34
N ARG A 134 15.94 6.47 -0.20
CA ARG A 134 17.19 6.57 0.57
C ARG A 134 17.97 7.86 0.33
N ARG A 135 17.83 8.48 -0.83
CA ARG A 135 18.60 9.66 -1.24
C ARG A 135 17.72 10.90 -1.38
N GLU A 136 16.64 10.79 -2.13
CA GLU A 136 15.75 11.91 -2.40
C GLU A 136 14.31 11.44 -2.60
N LEU A 137 13.38 12.28 -2.16
CA LEU A 137 11.95 12.04 -2.26
C LEU A 137 11.27 13.30 -2.77
N PHE A 138 10.60 13.22 -3.93
CA PHE A 138 9.80 14.29 -4.49
C PHE A 138 8.32 13.97 -4.30
N LEU A 139 7.56 14.95 -3.82
CA LEU A 139 6.15 14.80 -3.49
C LEU A 139 5.34 15.98 -4.06
N SER A 140 4.19 15.67 -4.63
CA SER A 140 3.11 16.63 -4.91
C SER A 140 1.84 16.03 -4.30
N LEU A 141 1.29 16.67 -3.26
CA LEU A 141 0.23 16.05 -2.46
C LEU A 141 -0.65 17.07 -1.72
N TRP A 142 -1.75 16.59 -1.20
CA TRP A 142 -2.79 17.33 -0.51
C TRP A 142 -2.84 16.94 0.98
N PRO A 143 -3.57 17.68 1.83
CA PRO A 143 -3.66 17.36 3.25
C PRO A 143 -4.12 15.93 3.55
N GLU A 144 -5.07 15.40 2.76
CA GLU A 144 -5.61 14.06 2.93
C GLU A 144 -4.55 12.97 2.71
N GLU A 145 -3.74 13.11 1.66
CA GLU A 145 -2.66 12.17 1.37
C GLU A 145 -1.52 12.33 2.39
N MET A 146 -1.23 13.56 2.85
CA MET A 146 -0.25 13.79 3.91
C MET A 146 -0.68 13.21 5.25
N ALA A 147 -1.97 13.19 5.55
CA ALA A 147 -2.50 12.55 6.76
C ALA A 147 -2.20 11.04 6.79
N VAL A 148 -2.14 10.39 5.63
CA VAL A 148 -1.84 8.96 5.51
C VAL A 148 -0.34 8.70 5.40
N LEU A 149 0.37 9.45 4.55
CA LEU A 149 1.77 9.19 4.20
C LEU A 149 2.77 9.89 5.13
N GLY A 150 2.33 10.86 5.93
CA GLY A 150 3.20 11.79 6.64
C GLY A 150 4.18 11.15 7.61
N ASP A 151 3.82 10.03 8.23
CA ASP A 151 4.73 9.31 9.13
C ASP A 151 5.83 8.58 8.36
N GLU A 152 5.51 8.01 7.18
CA GLU A 152 6.52 7.41 6.30
C GLU A 152 7.46 8.48 5.72
N VAL A 153 6.91 9.63 5.31
CA VAL A 153 7.69 10.77 4.82
C VAL A 153 8.66 11.27 5.90
N ALA A 154 8.19 11.41 7.15
CA ALA A 154 9.06 11.79 8.27
C ALA A 154 10.15 10.74 8.56
N ARG A 155 9.82 9.45 8.44
CA ARG A 155 10.81 8.37 8.56
C ARG A 155 11.84 8.40 7.43
N ALA A 156 11.43 8.72 6.20
CA ALA A 156 12.35 8.88 5.07
C ALA A 156 13.33 10.05 5.28
N ASP A 157 12.85 11.20 5.72
CA ASP A 157 13.68 12.36 6.10
C ASP A 157 14.63 11.99 7.25
N GLY A 158 14.14 11.33 8.29
CA GLY A 158 14.94 10.84 9.42
C GLY A 158 16.02 9.81 9.03
N ARG A 159 15.86 9.11 7.90
CA ARG A 159 16.89 8.24 7.32
C ARG A 159 17.91 8.99 6.46
N GLY A 160 17.71 10.29 6.24
CA GLY A 160 18.59 11.16 5.47
C GLY A 160 18.19 11.36 4.00
N ALA A 161 17.01 10.90 3.60
CA ALA A 161 16.50 11.22 2.27
C ALA A 161 16.13 12.71 2.17
N ALA A 162 16.59 13.39 1.12
CA ALA A 162 16.25 14.80 0.88
C ALA A 162 14.79 14.91 0.40
N VAL A 163 13.89 15.30 1.30
CA VAL A 163 12.47 15.45 0.99
C VAL A 163 12.19 16.81 0.39
N THR A 164 11.54 16.83 -0.77
CA THR A 164 11.07 18.04 -1.47
C THR A 164 9.61 17.87 -1.86
N SER A 165 8.74 18.78 -1.41
CA SER A 165 7.29 18.64 -1.65
C SER A 165 6.65 19.93 -2.15
N VAL A 166 5.62 19.78 -3.01
CA VAL A 166 4.61 20.79 -3.33
C VAL A 166 3.34 20.45 -2.58
N ALA A 167 2.79 21.43 -1.86
CA ALA A 167 1.62 21.28 -1.02
C ALA A 167 0.42 22.04 -1.60
N PHE A 168 -0.70 21.34 -1.80
CA PHE A 168 -1.97 21.94 -2.21
C PHE A 168 -2.88 22.10 -0.99
N GLY A 169 -2.64 23.13 -0.19
CA GLY A 169 -3.34 23.38 1.06
C GLY A 169 -2.45 23.17 2.29
N ASP A 170 -3.02 23.38 3.48
CA ASP A 170 -2.29 23.20 4.73
C ASP A 170 -2.11 21.70 5.05
N LEU A 171 -0.90 21.22 4.95
CA LEU A 171 -0.58 19.82 5.24
C LEU A 171 -0.59 19.46 6.74
N GLY A 172 -0.77 20.46 7.64
CA GLY A 172 -0.74 20.24 9.10
C GLY A 172 0.64 19.86 9.64
N ARG A 173 1.59 19.51 8.79
CA ARG A 173 3.00 19.21 9.13
C ARG A 173 3.92 19.50 7.95
N THR A 174 5.15 19.87 8.26
CA THR A 174 6.20 20.12 7.27
C THR A 174 7.33 19.13 7.46
N VAL A 175 7.77 18.48 6.38
CA VAL A 175 8.91 17.57 6.37
C VAL A 175 9.82 17.95 5.21
N GLY A 176 11.11 18.14 5.48
CA GLY A 176 12.07 18.58 4.47
C GLY A 176 11.76 19.98 3.92
N ARG A 177 11.90 20.17 2.61
CA ARG A 177 11.58 21.40 1.90
C ARG A 177 10.17 21.33 1.31
N THR A 178 9.24 22.09 1.86
CA THR A 178 7.86 22.15 1.39
C THR A 178 7.58 23.49 0.75
N TYR A 179 7.09 23.47 -0.49
CA TYR A 179 6.67 24.63 -1.27
C TYR A 179 5.16 24.66 -1.35
N GLN A 180 4.57 25.75 -0.84
CA GLN A 180 3.12 25.92 -0.83
C GLN A 180 2.65 26.37 -2.20
N HIS A 181 1.64 25.70 -2.78
CA HIS A 181 0.99 26.16 -3.99
C HIS A 181 0.06 27.35 -3.66
N THR A 182 0.49 28.58 -4.01
CA THR A 182 -0.17 29.82 -3.63
C THR A 182 -0.81 30.58 -4.80
N LEU A 183 -0.42 30.28 -6.05
CA LEU A 183 -0.93 30.97 -7.23
C LEU A 183 -2.41 30.67 -7.55
N SER A 184 -2.89 29.53 -7.08
CA SER A 184 -4.32 29.17 -7.13
C SER A 184 -4.72 28.56 -5.79
N THR A 185 -5.96 28.78 -5.38
CA THR A 185 -6.49 28.09 -4.19
C THR A 185 -6.66 26.59 -4.48
N PRO A 186 -6.60 25.71 -3.46
CA PRO A 186 -6.82 24.27 -3.62
C PRO A 186 -8.12 23.96 -4.38
N ASP A 187 -9.21 24.65 -4.08
CA ASP A 187 -10.52 24.46 -4.75
C ASP A 187 -10.44 24.74 -6.26
N VAL A 188 -9.72 25.80 -6.66
CA VAL A 188 -9.52 26.16 -8.07
C VAL A 188 -8.67 25.10 -8.77
N VAL A 189 -7.65 24.57 -8.10
CA VAL A 189 -6.83 23.48 -8.67
C VAL A 189 -7.66 22.22 -8.82
N LEU A 190 -8.45 21.86 -7.80
CA LEU A 190 -9.34 20.70 -7.83
C LEU A 190 -10.40 20.82 -8.95
N GLU A 191 -11.03 22.00 -9.09
CA GLU A 191 -11.99 22.26 -10.17
C GLU A 191 -11.34 22.14 -11.55
N ASN A 192 -10.12 22.62 -11.69
CA ASN A 192 -9.39 22.61 -12.95
C ASN A 192 -8.94 21.20 -13.37
N LEU A 193 -8.42 20.42 -12.43
CA LEU A 193 -7.93 19.07 -12.68
C LEU A 193 -9.05 18.02 -12.64
N GLY A 194 -10.13 18.28 -11.89
CA GLY A 194 -11.19 17.31 -11.63
C GLY A 194 -10.81 16.21 -10.66
N CYS A 195 -9.63 16.30 -10.05
CA CYS A 195 -9.14 15.35 -9.04
C CYS A 195 -8.07 16.00 -8.16
N ARG A 196 -7.85 15.45 -6.96
CA ARG A 196 -6.61 15.70 -6.23
C ARG A 196 -5.52 14.80 -6.81
N MET A 197 -4.52 15.42 -7.40
CA MET A 197 -3.41 14.68 -8.02
C MET A 197 -2.31 14.41 -6.99
N LEU A 198 -1.91 13.15 -6.89
CA LEU A 198 -0.77 12.68 -6.12
C LEU A 198 0.38 12.33 -7.06
N THR A 199 1.57 12.83 -6.75
CA THR A 199 2.80 12.39 -7.39
C THR A 199 3.86 12.12 -6.33
N VAL A 200 4.43 10.92 -6.34
CA VAL A 200 5.50 10.47 -5.44
C VAL A 200 6.62 9.90 -6.27
N VAL A 201 7.85 10.39 -6.08
CA VAL A 201 9.04 9.86 -6.78
C VAL A 201 10.13 9.57 -5.76
N GLY A 202 10.58 8.30 -5.70
CA GLY A 202 11.69 7.84 -4.86
C GLY A 202 12.98 7.72 -5.67
N ASP A 203 14.05 8.34 -5.17
CA ASP A 203 15.43 8.22 -5.67
C ASP A 203 15.61 8.44 -7.19
N ARG A 204 14.63 9.02 -7.87
CA ARG A 204 14.50 9.13 -9.34
C ARG A 204 14.53 7.79 -10.07
N THR A 205 14.13 6.72 -9.41
CA THR A 205 14.11 5.36 -9.96
C THR A 205 12.72 4.81 -10.11
N GLU A 206 11.77 5.30 -9.33
CA GLU A 206 10.39 4.85 -9.35
C GLU A 206 9.43 5.99 -9.03
N ALA A 207 8.22 5.90 -9.56
CA ALA A 207 7.19 6.90 -9.38
C ALA A 207 5.80 6.28 -9.21
N VAL A 208 4.99 6.93 -8.38
CA VAL A 208 3.53 6.76 -8.34
C VAL A 208 2.90 8.08 -8.75
N VAL A 209 2.01 8.03 -9.73
CA VAL A 209 1.22 9.18 -10.18
C VAL A 209 -0.25 8.75 -10.24
N GLY A 210 -1.12 9.54 -9.65
CA GLY A 210 -2.56 9.21 -9.66
C GLY A 210 -3.44 10.36 -9.23
N GLY A 211 -4.74 10.14 -9.30
CA GLY A 211 -5.76 11.11 -8.94
C GLY A 211 -6.85 10.51 -8.06
N PHE A 212 -7.30 11.29 -7.09
CA PHE A 212 -8.44 10.99 -6.24
C PHE A 212 -9.63 11.83 -6.68
N THR A 213 -10.74 11.19 -6.94
CA THR A 213 -12.03 11.82 -7.29
C THR A 213 -13.06 11.52 -6.20
N GLU A 214 -14.24 12.14 -6.26
CA GLU A 214 -15.36 11.82 -5.36
C GLU A 214 -15.81 10.36 -5.42
N THR A 215 -15.58 9.69 -6.56
CA THR A 215 -16.09 8.34 -6.85
C THR A 215 -15.04 7.25 -6.77
N GLY A 216 -13.76 7.61 -6.66
CA GLY A 216 -12.68 6.62 -6.61
C GLY A 216 -11.31 7.23 -6.85
N ALA A 217 -10.33 6.38 -7.04
CA ALA A 217 -8.97 6.78 -7.36
C ALA A 217 -8.40 5.87 -8.45
N TRP A 218 -7.48 6.42 -9.21
CA TRP A 218 -6.76 5.76 -10.28
C TRP A 218 -5.31 6.26 -10.29
N GLY A 219 -4.40 5.45 -10.81
CA GLY A 219 -3.01 5.85 -10.91
C GLY A 219 -2.16 4.81 -11.58
N VAL A 220 -0.88 5.09 -11.61
CA VAL A 220 0.15 4.16 -12.09
C VAL A 220 1.34 4.16 -11.15
N TYR A 221 1.96 3.01 -11.01
CA TYR A 221 3.32 2.85 -10.51
C TYR A 221 4.22 2.47 -11.67
N THR A 222 5.42 3.02 -11.70
CA THR A 222 6.39 2.71 -12.75
C THR A 222 7.82 2.95 -12.30
N ASP A 223 8.74 2.16 -12.84
CA ASP A 223 10.18 2.36 -12.83
C ASP A 223 10.71 2.82 -14.22
N ASN A 224 9.81 3.16 -15.15
CA ASN A 224 10.19 3.65 -16.47
C ASN A 224 10.90 5.01 -16.35
N PRO A 225 12.17 5.13 -16.79
CA PRO A 225 12.97 6.35 -16.55
C PRO A 225 12.38 7.60 -17.23
N ALA A 226 11.68 7.45 -18.35
CA ALA A 226 11.05 8.59 -19.02
C ALA A 226 9.85 9.13 -18.23
N VAL A 227 9.03 8.24 -17.68
CA VAL A 227 7.88 8.63 -16.85
C VAL A 227 8.34 9.16 -15.50
N VAL A 228 9.35 8.54 -14.88
CA VAL A 228 9.97 9.03 -13.64
C VAL A 228 10.55 10.43 -13.84
N LEU A 229 11.29 10.66 -14.95
CA LEU A 229 11.80 11.99 -15.29
C LEU A 229 10.67 13.01 -15.43
N LEU A 230 9.60 12.66 -16.16
CA LEU A 230 8.44 13.53 -16.33
C LEU A 230 7.79 13.89 -15.00
N ALA A 231 7.64 12.92 -14.09
CA ALA A 231 7.08 13.15 -12.77
C ALA A 231 7.94 14.09 -11.90
N VAL A 232 9.27 13.93 -11.95
CA VAL A 232 10.21 14.84 -11.27
C VAL A 232 10.10 16.25 -11.84
N GLU A 233 10.13 16.38 -13.17
CA GLU A 233 10.10 17.69 -13.83
C GLU A 233 8.75 18.38 -13.63
N TYR A 234 7.64 17.64 -13.55
CA TYR A 234 6.33 18.19 -13.17
C TYR A 234 6.41 18.91 -11.81
N ILE A 235 6.95 18.21 -10.78
CA ILE A 235 7.11 18.80 -9.43
C ILE A 235 8.08 19.99 -9.46
N ARG A 236 9.19 19.87 -10.17
CA ARG A 236 10.19 20.96 -10.26
C ARG A 236 9.65 22.20 -10.97
N HIS A 237 8.88 22.03 -12.05
CA HIS A 237 8.23 23.14 -12.74
C HIS A 237 7.20 23.83 -11.83
N ASP A 238 6.42 23.05 -11.09
CA ASP A 238 5.46 23.60 -10.15
C ASP A 238 6.15 24.42 -9.05
N ILE A 239 7.25 23.89 -8.48
CA ILE A 239 8.10 24.64 -7.54
C ILE A 239 8.66 25.94 -8.17
N ALA A 240 9.16 25.86 -9.39
CA ALA A 240 9.73 27.04 -10.07
C ALA A 240 8.68 28.14 -10.28
N ILE A 241 7.45 27.75 -10.64
CA ILE A 241 6.33 28.69 -10.78
C ILE A 241 5.98 29.33 -9.42
N GLN A 242 5.97 28.55 -8.32
CA GLN A 242 5.72 29.11 -6.98
C GLN A 242 6.83 30.10 -6.57
N LEU A 243 8.10 29.74 -6.79
CA LEU A 243 9.24 30.62 -6.50
C LEU A 243 9.20 31.92 -7.33
N MET A 244 8.78 31.86 -8.60
CA MET A 244 8.54 33.04 -9.41
C MET A 244 7.39 33.88 -8.81
N GLY A 245 6.31 33.24 -8.38
CA GLY A 245 5.18 33.87 -7.74
C GLY A 245 5.55 34.62 -6.45
N ASP A 246 6.47 34.05 -5.68
CA ASP A 246 6.98 34.66 -4.45
C ASP A 246 7.96 35.83 -4.71
N HIS A 247 8.60 35.83 -5.89
CA HIS A 247 9.66 36.82 -6.23
C HIS A 247 9.12 38.02 -7.01
N PHE A 248 8.10 37.85 -7.83
CA PHE A 248 7.51 38.89 -8.64
C PHE A 248 6.23 39.45 -7.99
N ASP A 249 5.79 40.63 -8.46
CA ASP A 249 4.57 41.25 -7.98
C ASP A 249 3.34 40.37 -8.21
N ALA A 250 2.65 40.06 -7.13
CA ALA A 250 1.52 39.13 -7.15
C ALA A 250 0.33 39.64 -8.00
N ASP A 251 0.16 40.95 -8.13
CA ASP A 251 -0.92 41.56 -8.95
C ASP A 251 -0.57 41.46 -10.43
N GLN A 252 0.69 41.66 -10.79
CA GLN A 252 1.17 41.47 -12.17
C GLN A 252 1.01 40.00 -12.61
N ILE A 253 1.39 39.04 -11.75
CA ILE A 253 1.23 37.62 -12.04
C ILE A 253 -0.24 37.26 -12.19
N ARG A 254 -1.12 37.71 -11.27
CA ARG A 254 -2.56 37.48 -11.35
C ARG A 254 -3.18 38.09 -12.61
N THR A 255 -2.75 39.30 -12.98
CA THR A 255 -3.24 39.96 -14.21
C THR A 255 -2.81 39.19 -15.45
N PHE A 256 -1.52 38.85 -15.57
CA PHE A 256 -1.03 37.97 -16.64
C PHE A 256 -1.80 36.65 -16.72
N TRP A 257 -1.96 35.98 -15.58
CA TRP A 257 -2.68 34.69 -15.52
C TRP A 257 -4.14 34.76 -15.98
N ARG A 258 -4.81 35.91 -15.76
CA ARG A 258 -6.20 36.14 -16.14
C ARG A 258 -6.38 36.65 -17.56
N GLU A 259 -5.53 37.52 -18.01
CA GLU A 259 -5.76 38.38 -19.17
C GLU A 259 -4.95 37.96 -20.40
N ASP A 260 -3.84 37.25 -20.20
CA ASP A 260 -3.03 36.78 -21.31
C ASP A 260 -3.78 35.78 -22.19
N PRO A 261 -3.84 35.99 -23.52
CA PRO A 261 -4.59 35.15 -24.45
C PRO A 261 -4.10 33.69 -24.50
N ASP A 262 -2.79 33.46 -24.36
CA ASP A 262 -2.21 32.12 -24.41
C ASP A 262 -2.46 31.36 -23.10
N MET A 263 -2.40 32.06 -21.96
CA MET A 263 -2.82 31.50 -20.68
C MET A 263 -4.31 31.14 -20.67
N ASN A 264 -5.14 31.94 -21.32
CA ASN A 264 -6.56 31.64 -21.50
C ASN A 264 -6.80 30.41 -22.36
N ARG A 265 -6.01 30.22 -23.44
CA ARG A 265 -6.07 28.99 -24.26
C ARG A 265 -5.68 27.76 -23.47
N LEU A 266 -4.56 27.82 -22.72
CA LEU A 266 -4.11 26.73 -21.85
C LEU A 266 -5.16 26.36 -20.80
N ARG A 267 -5.99 27.29 -20.36
CA ARG A 267 -7.06 27.07 -19.40
C ARG A 267 -8.37 26.60 -20.01
N ALA A 268 -8.61 26.85 -21.28
CA ALA A 268 -9.89 26.53 -21.93
C ALA A 268 -10.10 25.02 -22.12
N ASP A 269 -9.00 24.27 -22.26
CA ASP A 269 -9.03 22.83 -22.54
C ASP A 269 -8.69 22.03 -21.26
N ARG A 270 -9.68 21.95 -20.34
CA ARG A 270 -9.48 21.42 -19.00
C ARG A 270 -10.34 20.21 -18.71
N GLY A 271 -9.81 19.33 -17.91
CA GLY A 271 -10.50 18.20 -17.33
C GLY A 271 -9.73 16.90 -17.45
N LEU A 272 -10.19 15.91 -16.73
CA LEU A 272 -9.65 14.56 -16.82
C LEU A 272 -9.83 14.00 -18.23
N PRO A 273 -8.82 13.34 -18.80
CA PRO A 273 -9.00 12.56 -20.03
C PRO A 273 -10.20 11.62 -19.91
N ALA A 274 -10.96 11.44 -20.98
CA ALA A 274 -12.15 10.59 -20.98
C ALA A 274 -11.86 9.16 -20.48
N ALA A 275 -10.65 8.66 -20.75
CA ALA A 275 -10.18 7.36 -20.25
C ALA A 275 -10.03 7.32 -18.72
N ALA A 276 -9.56 8.41 -18.10
CA ALA A 276 -9.42 8.48 -16.64
C ALA A 276 -10.78 8.56 -15.94
N LEU A 277 -11.76 9.23 -16.56
CA LEU A 277 -13.14 9.24 -16.09
C LEU A 277 -13.78 7.85 -16.16
N GLN A 278 -13.50 7.08 -17.21
CA GLN A 278 -13.98 5.70 -17.35
C GLN A 278 -13.31 4.73 -16.38
N ALA A 279 -12.04 4.91 -16.11
CA ALA A 279 -11.30 4.09 -15.14
C ALA A 279 -11.72 4.32 -13.68
N ALA A 280 -12.26 5.51 -13.37
CA ALA A 280 -12.79 5.85 -12.05
C ALA A 280 -14.23 5.34 -11.82
N GLU A 281 -14.95 4.92 -12.89
CA GLU A 281 -16.29 4.35 -12.75
C GLU A 281 -16.18 2.85 -12.37
N PRO A 282 -16.67 2.43 -11.19
CA PRO A 282 -16.94 1.02 -10.98
C PRO A 282 -17.99 0.59 -11.99
N SER A 283 -17.76 -0.52 -12.69
CA SER A 283 -18.67 -1.10 -13.65
C SER A 283 -20.07 -1.24 -13.03
N GLY A 284 -20.98 -0.30 -13.32
CA GLY A 284 -22.36 -0.38 -12.86
C GLY A 284 -23.03 0.89 -12.28
N TRP A 285 -22.46 2.08 -12.41
CA TRP A 285 -23.08 3.27 -11.77
C TRP A 285 -23.88 4.18 -12.75
N PRO A 286 -25.19 4.45 -12.49
CA PRO A 286 -26.05 5.26 -13.34
C PRO A 286 -25.96 6.79 -13.16
N GLY A 287 -25.15 7.29 -12.22
CA GLY A 287 -25.26 8.67 -11.71
C GLY A 287 -24.76 9.80 -12.62
N LEU A 288 -23.76 9.56 -13.49
CA LEU A 288 -23.15 10.63 -14.30
C LEU A 288 -23.89 10.96 -15.60
N ARG A 289 -24.77 10.09 -16.06
CA ARG A 289 -25.62 10.39 -17.24
C ARG A 289 -26.64 11.49 -16.99
N ALA A 290 -27.04 11.72 -15.72
CA ALA A 290 -28.06 12.70 -15.37
C ALA A 290 -27.57 14.16 -15.41
N ARG A 291 -26.28 14.44 -15.21
CA ARG A 291 -25.76 15.81 -15.23
C ARG A 291 -25.51 16.37 -16.64
N ARG A 292 -25.14 15.52 -17.62
CA ARG A 292 -24.97 15.95 -19.03
C ARG A 292 -26.32 16.33 -19.70
N ALA A 293 -27.41 15.70 -19.30
CA ALA A 293 -28.73 15.99 -19.87
C ALA A 293 -29.33 17.34 -19.38
N ARG A 294 -28.85 17.91 -18.27
CA ARG A 294 -29.37 19.19 -17.77
C ARG A 294 -28.67 20.42 -18.35
N ARG A 295 -27.42 20.30 -18.86
CA ARG A 295 -26.74 21.44 -19.52
C ARG A 295 -27.15 21.66 -20.98
N GLY A 296 -27.82 20.70 -21.60
CA GLY A 296 -28.29 20.79 -23.01
C GLY A 296 -29.69 21.40 -23.18
N ARG A 297 -30.40 21.81 -22.12
CA ARG A 297 -31.80 22.33 -22.22
C ARG A 297 -31.96 23.80 -21.78
N SER A 298 -30.90 24.54 -21.55
CA SER A 298 -30.99 25.97 -21.23
C SER A 298 -30.44 26.92 -22.31
N ALA A 299 -30.34 26.48 -23.55
CA ALA A 299 -30.05 27.30 -24.71
C ALA A 299 -31.09 26.95 -25.79
N GLY A 300 -32.27 27.54 -25.68
CA GLY A 300 -33.34 27.56 -26.64
C GLY A 300 -34.28 28.69 -26.31
#